data_dc436b4316264d9a1043bc211317d1bc
#
_entry.id   dc436b4316264d9a1043bc211317d1bc
#
_cell.length_a   1.000
_cell.length_b   1.000
_cell.length_c   1.000
_cell.angle_alpha   90.00
_cell.angle_beta   90.00
_cell.angle_gamma   90.00
#
_symmetry.space_group_name_H-M   'P 1'
#
loop_
_entity.id
_entity.type
_entity.pdbx_description
1 polymer ?
#
loop_
_entity_poly.entity_id
_entity_poly.type
_entity_poly.pdbx_seq_one_letter_code
_entity_poly.pdbx_strand_id
1 'polypeptide(L)'
;MVEPQTLANPAGPVQAQTRPDRDPALDPGIENPILHIDGLSLWYGEKQALHDITLNIPEKQITAFIGPSGCGKSTLLRCINRLNDLIDGVRIDGDILFEGASVYDPKLDINALRKRIGMVFQKSNPFPKSIYENVAYGPRIQGINRKRELDEIVERSLRSAALWDEVKDRIDDSALGLSGGQQQRLCIARAIAVEPEVILLDEPCSALDPIATARIEELMQDLKTQYTQVIVTHNMQQASRVSDLTAFLYLGELVEYGTTEKIFINPSKKQTEDYITGRFG
;
A
#
# COMPACT_ATOMS: atom_id res chain seq x y z
N MET A 1 1.08 3.39 33.76
CA MET A 1 1.35 2.19 32.95
C MET A 1 -0.01 1.72 32.48
N VAL A 2 -0.33 1.97 31.20
CA VAL A 2 -1.53 1.43 30.56
C VAL A 2 -1.00 0.30 29.69
N GLU A 3 -1.41 -0.93 29.99
CA GLU A 3 -1.07 -2.09 29.20
C GLU A 3 -1.60 -1.92 27.76
N PRO A 4 -0.85 -2.34 26.74
CA PRO A 4 -1.37 -2.36 25.38
C PRO A 4 -2.54 -3.36 25.33
N GLN A 5 -3.74 -2.86 25.06
CA GLN A 5 -4.87 -3.72 24.74
C GLN A 5 -4.56 -4.44 23.43
N THR A 6 -4.09 -5.66 23.55
CA THR A 6 -4.11 -6.64 22.47
C THR A 6 -5.56 -6.79 22.04
N LEU A 7 -5.89 -6.40 20.81
CA LEU A 7 -7.15 -6.77 20.18
C LEU A 7 -7.19 -8.29 20.14
N ALA A 8 -7.92 -8.89 21.09
CA ALA A 8 -8.12 -10.33 21.13
C ALA A 8 -8.82 -10.74 19.84
N ASN A 9 -8.17 -11.58 19.06
CA ASN A 9 -8.72 -12.21 17.87
C ASN A 9 -9.76 -13.28 18.31
N PRO A 10 -11.08 -13.04 18.25
CA PRO A 10 -12.09 -14.02 18.64
C PRO A 10 -12.48 -14.97 17.50
N ALA A 11 -11.95 -14.78 16.30
CA ALA A 11 -12.19 -15.68 15.19
C ALA A 11 -10.86 -16.33 14.80
N GLY A 12 -10.83 -17.68 14.83
CA GLY A 12 -9.72 -18.44 14.25
C GLY A 12 -9.49 -18.07 12.79
N PRO A 13 -8.40 -18.58 12.16
CA PRO A 13 -8.03 -18.20 10.80
C PRO A 13 -9.26 -18.30 9.88
N VAL A 14 -9.65 -17.20 9.28
CA VAL A 14 -10.71 -17.17 8.28
C VAL A 14 -10.18 -17.98 7.10
N GLN A 15 -10.64 -19.23 6.99
CA GLN A 15 -10.40 -20.00 5.78
C GLN A 15 -11.04 -19.22 4.63
N ALA A 16 -10.22 -18.81 3.69
CA ALA A 16 -10.70 -18.21 2.45
C ALA A 16 -11.77 -19.15 1.88
N GLN A 17 -13.03 -18.71 1.91
CA GLN A 17 -14.10 -19.47 1.30
C GLN A 17 -13.87 -19.40 -0.20
N THR A 18 -13.25 -20.44 -0.76
CA THR A 18 -13.17 -20.62 -2.21
C THR A 18 -14.60 -20.77 -2.71
N ARG A 19 -15.13 -19.72 -3.32
CA ARG A 19 -16.38 -19.82 -4.09
C ARG A 19 -16.09 -20.75 -5.27
N PRO A 20 -16.79 -21.90 -5.41
CA PRO A 20 -16.45 -22.94 -6.41
C PRO A 20 -16.56 -22.49 -7.87
N ASP A 21 -17.11 -21.31 -8.14
CA ASP A 21 -17.34 -20.77 -9.48
C ASP A 21 -16.42 -19.57 -9.83
N ARG A 22 -15.33 -19.34 -9.11
CA ARG A 22 -14.40 -18.26 -9.44
C ARG A 22 -13.60 -18.57 -10.70
N ASP A 23 -13.48 -17.56 -11.58
CA ASP A 23 -12.56 -17.60 -12.72
C ASP A 23 -11.12 -17.83 -12.20
N PRO A 24 -10.44 -18.92 -12.63
CA PRO A 24 -9.07 -19.19 -12.20
C PRO A 24 -8.06 -18.07 -12.55
N ALA A 25 -8.44 -17.15 -13.43
CA ALA A 25 -7.65 -15.97 -13.75
C ALA A 25 -7.70 -14.90 -12.66
N LEU A 26 -8.62 -15.03 -11.68
CA LEU A 26 -8.81 -14.09 -10.57
C LEU A 26 -8.37 -14.65 -9.21
N ASP A 27 -7.92 -15.89 -9.16
CA ASP A 27 -7.50 -16.54 -7.90
C ASP A 27 -6.15 -17.24 -8.05
N PRO A 28 -5.06 -16.64 -7.58
CA PRO A 28 -3.74 -17.26 -7.55
C PRO A 28 -3.57 -18.32 -6.45
N GLY A 29 -4.62 -18.72 -5.74
CA GLY A 29 -4.57 -19.76 -4.71
C GLY A 29 -3.91 -19.30 -3.41
N ILE A 30 -4.12 -18.06 -2.99
CA ILE A 30 -3.53 -17.52 -1.76
C ILE A 30 -4.29 -18.08 -0.54
N GLU A 31 -3.61 -18.88 0.25
CA GLU A 31 -4.08 -19.32 1.56
C GLU A 31 -3.71 -18.31 2.64
N ASN A 32 -4.61 -18.03 3.59
CA ASN A 32 -4.40 -17.11 4.73
C ASN A 32 -3.90 -15.71 4.32
N PRO A 33 -4.66 -14.95 3.54
CA PRO A 33 -4.27 -13.60 3.14
C PRO A 33 -4.28 -12.65 4.36
N ILE A 34 -3.33 -11.70 4.40
CA ILE A 34 -3.36 -10.61 5.39
C ILE A 34 -4.53 -9.64 5.11
N LEU A 35 -4.84 -9.44 3.81
CA LEU A 35 -5.99 -8.66 3.36
C LEU A 35 -6.84 -9.50 2.41
N HIS A 36 -8.13 -9.57 2.68
CA HIS A 36 -9.13 -10.17 1.81
C HIS A 36 -10.16 -9.10 1.41
N ILE A 37 -10.25 -8.81 0.13
CA ILE A 37 -11.24 -7.91 -0.45
C ILE A 37 -12.37 -8.79 -0.98
N ASP A 38 -13.60 -8.59 -0.53
CA ASP A 38 -14.76 -9.41 -0.87
C ASP A 38 -15.90 -8.58 -1.47
N GLY A 39 -16.11 -8.71 -2.78
CA GLY A 39 -17.22 -8.10 -3.49
C GLY A 39 -17.23 -6.57 -3.43
N LEU A 40 -16.06 -5.94 -3.33
CA LEU A 40 -15.96 -4.50 -3.08
C LEU A 40 -16.44 -3.68 -4.28
N SER A 41 -17.47 -2.87 -4.07
CA SER A 41 -17.97 -1.89 -5.02
C SER A 41 -17.96 -0.50 -4.40
N LEU A 42 -17.60 0.54 -5.19
CA LEU A 42 -17.53 1.91 -4.70
C LEU A 42 -18.14 2.90 -5.69
N TRP A 43 -18.86 3.89 -5.17
CA TRP A 43 -19.44 5.00 -5.93
C TRP A 43 -18.95 6.35 -5.39
N TYR A 44 -18.70 7.27 -6.31
CA TYR A 44 -18.56 8.70 -6.05
C TYR A 44 -19.86 9.39 -6.52
N GLY A 45 -20.77 9.69 -5.57
CA GLY A 45 -22.14 10.10 -5.93
C GLY A 45 -22.85 9.01 -6.74
N GLU A 46 -23.26 9.32 -7.96
CA GLU A 46 -23.92 8.36 -8.86
C GLU A 46 -22.95 7.51 -9.69
N LYS A 47 -21.69 7.95 -9.80
CA LYS A 47 -20.69 7.26 -10.65
C LYS A 47 -20.04 6.11 -9.90
N GLN A 48 -20.27 4.89 -10.38
CA GLN A 48 -19.56 3.71 -9.90
C GLN A 48 -18.11 3.73 -10.39
N ALA A 49 -17.17 3.50 -9.47
CA ALA A 49 -15.72 3.50 -9.74
C ALA A 49 -15.06 2.14 -9.54
N LEU A 50 -15.67 1.27 -8.71
CA LEU A 50 -15.23 -0.12 -8.52
C LEU A 50 -16.44 -1.04 -8.62
N HIS A 51 -16.27 -2.19 -9.26
CA HIS A 51 -17.32 -3.16 -9.58
C HIS A 51 -16.94 -4.55 -9.05
N ASP A 52 -17.53 -4.98 -7.94
CA ASP A 52 -17.44 -6.34 -7.37
C ASP A 52 -16.00 -6.89 -7.31
N ILE A 53 -15.05 -6.09 -6.81
CA ILE A 53 -13.66 -6.48 -6.71
C ILE A 53 -13.49 -7.51 -5.59
N THR A 54 -12.92 -8.66 -5.94
CA THR A 54 -12.56 -9.67 -4.97
C THR A 54 -11.16 -10.21 -5.23
N LEU A 55 -10.25 -10.06 -4.25
CA LEU A 55 -8.87 -10.55 -4.32
C LEU A 55 -8.26 -10.73 -2.93
N ASN A 56 -7.24 -11.58 -2.85
CA ASN A 56 -6.47 -11.87 -1.67
C ASN A 56 -5.07 -11.26 -1.77
N ILE A 57 -4.58 -10.64 -0.71
CA ILE A 57 -3.21 -10.09 -0.64
C ILE A 57 -2.44 -10.90 0.42
N PRO A 58 -1.36 -11.59 0.02
CA PRO A 58 -0.55 -12.39 0.94
C PRO A 58 0.34 -11.50 1.82
N GLU A 59 0.70 -12.03 2.99
CA GLU A 59 1.62 -11.38 3.92
C GLU A 59 3.05 -11.34 3.35
N LYS A 60 3.78 -10.24 3.63
CA LYS A 60 5.22 -10.07 3.28
C LYS A 60 5.54 -10.31 1.81
N GLN A 61 4.65 -9.89 0.95
CA GLN A 61 4.82 -9.86 -0.49
C GLN A 61 4.45 -8.48 -1.05
N ILE A 62 4.85 -8.21 -2.27
CA ILE A 62 4.51 -6.99 -3.00
C ILE A 62 3.42 -7.34 -4.02
N THR A 63 2.23 -6.77 -3.82
CA THR A 63 1.12 -6.88 -4.80
C THR A 63 1.01 -5.58 -5.58
N ALA A 64 1.12 -5.63 -6.90
CA ALA A 64 0.96 -4.49 -7.78
C ALA A 64 -0.46 -4.41 -8.36
N PHE A 65 -1.08 -3.23 -8.30
CA PHE A 65 -2.28 -2.90 -9.07
C PHE A 65 -1.86 -2.13 -10.32
N ILE A 66 -2.09 -2.69 -11.50
CA ILE A 66 -1.78 -2.10 -12.80
C ILE A 66 -3.07 -1.84 -13.59
N GLY A 67 -2.99 -0.99 -14.60
CA GLY A 67 -4.11 -0.65 -15.48
C GLY A 67 -4.05 0.80 -15.95
N PRO A 68 -4.88 1.20 -16.92
CA PRO A 68 -4.89 2.57 -17.45
C PRO A 68 -5.28 3.60 -16.39
N SER A 69 -4.95 4.87 -16.68
CA SER A 69 -5.34 5.98 -15.79
C SER A 69 -6.85 6.04 -15.61
N GLY A 70 -7.30 6.26 -14.37
CA GLY A 70 -8.73 6.36 -14.05
C GLY A 70 -9.48 5.03 -13.94
N CYS A 71 -8.83 3.86 -14.06
CA CYS A 71 -9.50 2.56 -13.95
C CYS A 71 -9.81 2.10 -12.50
N GLY A 72 -9.56 2.93 -11.47
CA GLY A 72 -9.94 2.61 -10.08
C GLY A 72 -8.81 2.15 -9.15
N LYS A 73 -7.55 2.01 -9.61
CA LYS A 73 -6.42 1.51 -8.79
C LYS A 73 -6.22 2.25 -7.47
N SER A 74 -6.06 3.58 -7.54
CA SER A 74 -5.88 4.41 -6.32
C SER A 74 -7.13 4.45 -5.47
N THR A 75 -8.32 4.32 -6.08
CA THR A 75 -9.58 4.18 -5.35
C THR A 75 -9.58 2.89 -4.54
N LEU A 76 -9.22 1.76 -5.16
CA LEU A 76 -9.12 0.47 -4.48
C LEU A 76 -8.06 0.51 -3.37
N LEU A 77 -6.88 1.07 -3.65
CA LEU A 77 -5.81 1.21 -2.66
C LEU A 77 -6.29 1.98 -1.42
N ARG A 78 -7.01 3.09 -1.62
CA ARG A 78 -7.53 3.95 -0.54
C ARG A 78 -8.72 3.35 0.21
N CYS A 79 -9.38 2.34 -0.31
CA CYS A 79 -10.37 1.58 0.44
C CYS A 79 -9.73 0.78 1.57
N ILE A 80 -8.51 0.24 1.37
CA ILE A 80 -7.83 -0.65 2.31
C ILE A 80 -7.60 0.04 3.68
N ASN A 81 -7.26 1.34 3.69
CA ASN A 81 -7.06 2.11 4.92
C ASN A 81 -8.17 3.13 5.19
N ARG A 82 -9.32 2.98 4.51
CA ARG A 82 -10.49 3.84 4.68
C ARG A 82 -10.24 5.32 4.37
N LEU A 83 -9.28 5.62 3.48
CA LEU A 83 -8.99 7.01 3.13
C LEU A 83 -10.11 7.64 2.28
N ASN A 84 -10.89 6.82 1.57
CA ASN A 84 -12.05 7.27 0.80
C ASN A 84 -13.19 7.80 1.69
N ASP A 85 -13.23 7.47 2.98
CA ASP A 85 -14.20 8.02 3.94
C ASP A 85 -14.08 9.54 4.10
N LEU A 86 -12.96 10.13 3.68
CA LEU A 86 -12.73 11.58 3.71
C LEU A 86 -13.35 12.31 2.52
N ILE A 87 -13.96 11.59 1.58
CA ILE A 87 -14.57 12.14 0.37
C ILE A 87 -16.08 12.10 0.53
N ASP A 88 -16.73 13.27 0.47
CA ASP A 88 -18.18 13.38 0.58
C ASP A 88 -18.88 12.63 -0.57
N GLY A 89 -19.98 11.93 -0.22
CA GLY A 89 -20.79 11.21 -1.19
C GLY A 89 -20.20 9.88 -1.65
N VAL A 90 -19.18 9.35 -0.99
CA VAL A 90 -18.71 7.99 -1.24
C VAL A 90 -19.66 6.98 -0.62
N ARG A 91 -20.03 5.98 -1.44
CA ARG A 91 -20.75 4.78 -0.98
C ARG A 91 -19.92 3.56 -1.32
N ILE A 92 -19.82 2.62 -0.38
CA ILE A 92 -19.07 1.37 -0.51
C ILE A 92 -20.01 0.22 -0.15
N ASP A 93 -20.03 -0.81 -0.99
CA ASP A 93 -20.69 -2.10 -0.75
C ASP A 93 -19.61 -3.20 -0.81
N GLY A 94 -19.81 -4.33 -0.12
CA GLY A 94 -18.80 -5.37 0.06
C GLY A 94 -17.94 -5.11 1.29
N ASP A 95 -16.84 -5.83 1.44
CA ASP A 95 -15.98 -5.73 2.63
C ASP A 95 -14.49 -5.86 2.30
N ILE A 96 -13.66 -5.40 3.22
CA ILE A 96 -12.23 -5.67 3.27
C ILE A 96 -11.92 -6.22 4.64
N LEU A 97 -11.40 -7.44 4.68
CA LEU A 97 -10.96 -8.05 5.92
C LEU A 97 -9.45 -7.89 6.05
N PHE A 98 -9.02 -7.33 7.16
CA PHE A 98 -7.62 -7.26 7.58
C PHE A 98 -7.42 -8.24 8.73
N GLU A 99 -6.60 -9.28 8.54
CA GLU A 99 -6.47 -10.39 9.48
C GLU A 99 -7.81 -10.99 9.90
N GLY A 100 -8.76 -11.07 8.97
CA GLY A 100 -10.08 -11.63 9.20
C GLY A 100 -11.09 -10.69 9.89
N ALA A 101 -10.69 -9.46 10.25
CA ALA A 101 -11.59 -8.45 10.81
C ALA A 101 -11.96 -7.40 9.75
N SER A 102 -13.26 -7.05 9.67
CA SER A 102 -13.73 -6.04 8.73
C SER A 102 -13.13 -4.67 9.03
N VAL A 103 -12.53 -4.03 8.01
CA VAL A 103 -12.07 -2.64 8.15
C VAL A 103 -13.23 -1.64 8.21
N TYR A 104 -14.44 -2.06 7.85
CA TYR A 104 -15.66 -1.24 7.90
C TYR A 104 -16.51 -1.48 9.14
N ASP A 105 -16.05 -2.29 10.13
CA ASP A 105 -16.76 -2.43 11.39
C ASP A 105 -16.96 -1.03 12.03
N PRO A 106 -18.22 -0.64 12.37
CA PRO A 106 -18.50 0.65 13.01
C PRO A 106 -17.79 0.87 14.35
N LYS A 107 -17.34 -0.21 15.00
CA LYS A 107 -16.62 -0.15 16.28
C LYS A 107 -15.10 -0.02 16.11
N LEU A 108 -14.59 -0.15 14.87
CA LEU A 108 -13.15 -0.09 14.61
C LEU A 108 -12.62 1.31 14.83
N ASP A 109 -11.54 1.43 15.59
CA ASP A 109 -10.76 2.67 15.66
C ASP A 109 -9.98 2.86 14.36
N ILE A 110 -10.42 3.85 13.56
CA ILE A 110 -9.80 4.18 12.27
C ILE A 110 -8.34 4.62 12.42
N ASN A 111 -7.97 5.26 13.54
CA ASN A 111 -6.58 5.66 13.78
C ASN A 111 -5.71 4.44 14.06
N ALA A 112 -6.23 3.47 14.82
CA ALA A 112 -5.56 2.20 15.03
C ALA A 112 -5.38 1.41 13.71
N LEU A 113 -6.39 1.40 12.83
CA LEU A 113 -6.27 0.80 11.50
C LEU A 113 -5.17 1.49 10.67
N ARG A 114 -5.19 2.82 10.59
CA ARG A 114 -4.22 3.60 9.80
C ARG A 114 -2.80 3.57 10.36
N LYS A 115 -2.63 3.21 11.61
CA LYS A 115 -1.33 2.89 12.19
C LYS A 115 -0.77 1.59 11.62
N ARG A 116 -1.61 0.55 11.53
CA ARG A 116 -1.24 -0.77 11.03
C ARG A 116 -1.15 -0.81 9.49
N ILE A 117 -1.90 0.04 8.79
CA ILE A 117 -1.92 0.15 7.33
C ILE A 117 -1.48 1.57 6.92
N GLY A 118 -0.16 1.73 6.77
CA GLY A 118 0.45 3.01 6.39
C GLY A 118 0.26 3.33 4.90
N MET A 119 0.38 4.61 4.54
CA MET A 119 0.26 5.05 3.14
C MET A 119 1.35 6.05 2.75
N VAL A 120 1.90 5.83 1.56
CA VAL A 120 2.81 6.73 0.85
C VAL A 120 2.13 7.22 -0.43
N PHE A 121 2.03 8.53 -0.59
CA PHE A 121 1.31 9.15 -1.69
C PHE A 121 2.18 9.35 -2.93
N GLN A 122 1.54 9.49 -4.08
CA GLN A 122 2.16 9.78 -5.37
C GLN A 122 3.04 11.04 -5.34
N LYS A 123 2.52 12.11 -4.76
CA LYS A 123 3.29 13.33 -4.52
C LYS A 123 3.92 13.26 -3.14
N SER A 124 5.24 13.33 -3.08
CA SER A 124 5.96 13.46 -1.81
C SER A 124 5.37 14.63 -1.01
N ASN A 125 4.98 14.37 0.22
CA ASN A 125 4.33 15.34 1.08
C ASN A 125 5.00 15.42 2.46
N PRO A 126 6.30 15.74 2.53
CA PRO A 126 6.92 15.97 3.82
C PRO A 126 6.22 17.13 4.54
N PHE A 127 6.10 17.02 5.84
CA PHE A 127 5.59 18.13 6.64
C PHE A 127 6.59 19.31 6.57
N PRO A 128 6.14 20.57 6.67
CA PRO A 128 7.01 21.75 6.72
C PRO A 128 7.72 21.83 8.09
N LYS A 129 8.49 20.82 8.38
CA LYS A 129 9.25 20.57 9.62
C LYS A 129 10.62 20.03 9.25
N SER A 130 11.48 19.80 10.23
CA SER A 130 12.77 19.15 9.99
C SER A 130 12.63 17.70 9.53
N ILE A 131 13.72 17.13 9.00
CA ILE A 131 13.79 15.72 8.63
C ILE A 131 13.48 14.85 9.84
N TYR A 132 14.09 15.15 11.01
CA TYR A 132 13.82 14.47 12.27
C TYR A 132 12.34 14.49 12.65
N GLU A 133 11.74 15.69 12.66
CA GLU A 133 10.35 15.86 13.07
C GLU A 133 9.34 15.18 12.13
N ASN A 134 9.70 14.99 10.85
CA ASN A 134 8.86 14.22 9.93
C ASN A 134 8.76 12.76 10.36
N VAL A 135 9.88 12.14 10.74
CA VAL A 135 9.91 10.72 11.14
C VAL A 135 9.39 10.53 12.55
N ALA A 136 9.78 11.42 13.48
CA ALA A 136 9.36 11.37 14.88
C ALA A 136 7.86 11.65 15.09
N TYR A 137 7.16 12.21 14.11
CA TYR A 137 5.78 12.67 14.23
C TYR A 137 4.82 11.54 14.62
N GLY A 138 4.85 10.43 13.90
CA GLY A 138 3.99 9.27 14.18
C GLY A 138 4.23 8.68 15.57
N PRO A 139 5.47 8.33 15.93
CA PRO A 139 5.83 7.83 17.27
C PRO A 139 5.39 8.77 18.40
N ARG A 140 5.52 10.10 18.22
CA ARG A 140 5.04 11.08 19.23
C ARG A 140 3.54 11.05 19.44
N ILE A 141 2.76 10.96 18.37
CA ILE A 141 1.29 10.81 18.48
C ILE A 141 0.92 9.53 19.24
N GLN A 142 1.76 8.49 19.16
CA GLN A 142 1.59 7.26 19.91
C GLN A 142 2.05 7.35 21.37
N GLY A 143 2.48 8.54 21.84
CA GLY A 143 2.89 8.77 23.22
C GLY A 143 4.38 8.51 23.50
N ILE A 144 5.19 8.21 22.48
CA ILE A 144 6.65 8.07 22.63
C ILE A 144 7.25 9.48 22.73
N ASN A 145 7.66 9.89 23.93
CA ASN A 145 8.17 11.26 24.19
C ASN A 145 9.63 11.25 24.68
N ARG A 146 10.20 10.10 25.00
CA ARG A 146 11.59 9.99 25.44
C ARG A 146 12.52 10.25 24.26
N LYS A 147 13.37 11.30 24.39
CA LYS A 147 14.27 11.71 23.30
C LYS A 147 15.12 10.55 22.77
N ARG A 148 15.74 9.78 23.64
CA ARG A 148 16.58 8.63 23.25
C ARG A 148 15.83 7.60 22.41
N GLU A 149 14.61 7.27 22.81
CA GLU A 149 13.76 6.31 22.10
C GLU A 149 13.36 6.83 20.72
N LEU A 150 13.02 8.14 20.64
CA LEU A 150 12.74 8.79 19.35
C LEU A 150 13.98 8.83 18.46
N ASP A 151 15.17 9.12 19.01
CA ASP A 151 16.43 9.14 18.26
C ASP A 151 16.70 7.76 17.64
N GLU A 152 16.51 6.68 18.41
CA GLU A 152 16.68 5.29 17.96
C GLU A 152 15.66 4.93 16.84
N ILE A 153 14.38 5.34 16.97
CA ILE A 153 13.33 5.12 15.95
C ILE A 153 13.66 5.90 14.68
N VAL A 154 14.03 7.17 14.80
CA VAL A 154 14.31 8.04 13.67
C VAL A 154 15.51 7.53 12.89
N GLU A 155 16.62 7.19 13.57
CA GLU A 155 17.79 6.63 12.91
C GLU A 155 17.45 5.31 12.20
N ARG A 156 16.81 4.37 12.89
CA ARG A 156 16.39 3.09 12.31
C ARG A 156 15.53 3.29 11.06
N SER A 157 14.52 4.14 11.14
CA SER A 157 13.59 4.37 10.02
C SER A 157 14.27 5.04 8.82
N LEU A 158 15.18 5.99 9.06
CA LEU A 158 15.96 6.62 8.00
C LEU A 158 16.99 5.65 7.37
N ARG A 159 17.57 4.74 8.15
CA ARG A 159 18.44 3.67 7.64
C ARG A 159 17.64 2.69 6.79
N SER A 160 16.49 2.23 7.29
CA SER A 160 15.59 1.33 6.55
C SER A 160 15.07 1.97 5.26
N ALA A 161 14.95 3.30 5.19
CA ALA A 161 14.60 4.04 3.98
C ALA A 161 15.80 4.42 3.10
N ALA A 162 17.00 3.87 3.37
CA ALA A 162 18.26 4.17 2.68
C ALA A 162 18.53 5.70 2.56
N LEU A 163 18.18 6.46 3.59
CA LEU A 163 18.31 7.93 3.59
C LEU A 163 19.29 8.44 4.65
N TRP A 164 19.58 7.67 5.70
CA TRP A 164 20.37 8.10 6.86
C TRP A 164 21.70 8.75 6.49
N ASP A 165 22.51 8.09 5.66
CA ASP A 165 23.86 8.57 5.33
C ASP A 165 23.86 9.89 4.54
N GLU A 166 22.74 10.22 3.88
CA GLU A 166 22.60 11.46 3.13
C GLU A 166 22.13 12.64 4.03
N VAL A 167 21.54 12.35 5.22
CA VAL A 167 20.87 13.38 6.03
C VAL A 167 21.32 13.45 7.49
N LYS A 168 22.11 12.50 7.99
CA LYS A 168 22.49 12.41 9.41
C LYS A 168 23.15 13.68 9.96
N ASP A 169 23.93 14.39 9.14
CA ASP A 169 24.65 15.61 9.53
C ASP A 169 23.79 16.86 9.41
N ARG A 170 22.54 16.75 8.91
CA ARG A 170 21.59 17.85 8.71
C ARG A 170 20.15 17.44 9.04
N ILE A 171 20.01 16.57 10.04
CA ILE A 171 18.71 15.96 10.41
C ILE A 171 17.69 17.00 10.92
N ASP A 172 18.17 18.14 11.40
CA ASP A 172 17.36 19.26 11.88
C ASP A 172 17.00 20.26 10.76
N ASP A 173 17.55 20.08 9.54
CA ASP A 173 17.21 20.92 8.39
C ASP A 173 15.78 20.68 7.93
N SER A 174 15.21 21.66 7.22
CA SER A 174 13.88 21.57 6.63
C SER A 174 13.78 20.41 5.63
N ALA A 175 12.82 19.53 5.81
CA ALA A 175 12.54 18.44 4.89
C ALA A 175 12.15 18.92 3.47
N LEU A 176 11.65 20.16 3.33
CA LEU A 176 11.30 20.74 2.04
C LEU A 176 12.53 21.06 1.18
N GLY A 177 13.73 21.16 1.76
CA GLY A 177 14.99 21.35 1.07
C GLY A 177 15.58 20.07 0.46
N LEU A 178 14.97 18.91 0.67
CA LEU A 178 15.41 17.63 0.10
C LEU A 178 15.03 17.54 -1.39
N SER A 179 15.80 16.75 -2.16
CA SER A 179 15.42 16.38 -3.52
C SER A 179 14.13 15.54 -3.55
N GLY A 180 13.45 15.45 -4.69
CA GLY A 180 12.21 14.67 -4.81
C GLY A 180 12.35 13.21 -4.36
N GLY A 181 13.43 12.53 -4.77
CA GLY A 181 13.71 11.16 -4.34
C GLY A 181 14.02 11.04 -2.84
N GLN A 182 14.72 12.04 -2.27
CA GLN A 182 14.96 12.09 -0.82
C GLN A 182 13.66 12.36 -0.05
N GLN A 183 12.80 13.25 -0.55
CA GLN A 183 11.48 13.51 0.05
C GLN A 183 10.60 12.26 0.04
N GLN A 184 10.62 11.49 -1.05
CA GLN A 184 9.85 10.25 -1.14
C GLN A 184 10.36 9.21 -0.15
N ARG A 185 11.69 9.00 -0.06
CA ARG A 185 12.28 8.10 0.95
C ARG A 185 12.02 8.58 2.38
N LEU A 186 11.97 9.89 2.62
CA LEU A 186 11.56 10.45 3.91
C LEU A 186 10.09 10.13 4.22
N CYS A 187 9.18 10.21 3.24
CA CYS A 187 7.78 9.82 3.41
C CYS A 187 7.65 8.32 3.70
N ILE A 188 8.49 7.48 3.11
CA ILE A 188 8.56 6.04 3.44
C ILE A 188 9.09 5.86 4.86
N ALA A 189 10.20 6.53 5.24
CA ALA A 189 10.75 6.48 6.60
C ALA A 189 9.70 6.87 7.65
N ARG A 190 8.93 7.93 7.37
CA ARG A 190 7.81 8.38 8.23
C ARG A 190 6.73 7.31 8.36
N ALA A 191 6.39 6.63 7.27
CA ALA A 191 5.37 5.59 7.27
C ALA A 191 5.80 4.36 8.07
N ILE A 192 7.07 3.93 7.96
CA ILE A 192 7.58 2.76 8.68
C ILE A 192 7.98 3.04 10.13
N ALA A 193 8.11 4.31 10.53
CA ALA A 193 8.48 4.69 11.90
C ALA A 193 7.46 4.25 12.96
N VAL A 194 6.23 3.96 12.56
CA VAL A 194 5.15 3.45 13.43
C VAL A 194 4.99 1.93 13.35
N GLU A 195 5.88 1.25 12.62
CA GLU A 195 5.93 -0.22 12.44
C GLU A 195 4.58 -0.77 11.93
N PRO A 196 4.13 -0.34 10.74
CA PRO A 196 2.89 -0.86 10.15
C PRO A 196 3.07 -2.33 9.72
N GLU A 197 2.00 -3.04 9.48
CA GLU A 197 2.01 -4.39 8.91
C GLU A 197 1.88 -4.35 7.39
N VAL A 198 1.15 -3.33 6.90
CA VAL A 198 0.93 -3.10 5.46
C VAL A 198 1.35 -1.68 5.07
N ILE A 199 2.03 -1.54 3.95
CA ILE A 199 2.38 -0.24 3.35
C ILE A 199 1.70 -0.14 1.99
N LEU A 200 0.85 0.87 1.85
CA LEU A 200 0.20 1.23 0.59
C LEU A 200 1.04 2.30 -0.12
N LEU A 201 1.38 2.06 -1.39
CA LEU A 201 2.22 2.96 -2.19
C LEU A 201 1.43 3.37 -3.45
N ASP A 202 0.98 4.63 -3.50
CA ASP A 202 0.23 5.17 -4.64
C ASP A 202 1.21 5.85 -5.60
N GLU A 203 1.60 5.18 -6.68
CA GLU A 203 2.53 5.65 -7.73
C GLU A 203 3.85 6.25 -7.17
N PRO A 204 4.61 5.54 -6.32
CA PRO A 204 5.68 6.13 -5.51
C PRO A 204 6.87 6.68 -6.32
N CYS A 205 6.97 6.35 -7.61
CA CYS A 205 8.08 6.74 -8.48
C CYS A 205 7.68 7.65 -9.65
N SER A 206 6.40 8.03 -9.77
CA SER A 206 5.87 8.71 -10.98
C SER A 206 6.50 10.07 -11.28
N ALA A 207 7.04 10.76 -10.27
CA ALA A 207 7.66 12.09 -10.40
C ALA A 207 9.19 12.06 -10.19
N LEU A 208 9.81 10.89 -10.24
CA LEU A 208 11.23 10.70 -9.94
C LEU A 208 12.04 10.43 -11.21
N ASP A 209 13.32 10.82 -11.16
CA ASP A 209 14.28 10.45 -12.18
C ASP A 209 14.63 8.94 -12.09
N PRO A 210 15.25 8.36 -13.14
CA PRO A 210 15.55 6.92 -13.16
C PRO A 210 16.43 6.43 -12.01
N ILE A 211 17.36 7.25 -11.52
CA ILE A 211 18.27 6.87 -10.43
C ILE A 211 17.48 6.81 -9.12
N ALA A 212 16.67 7.83 -8.84
CA ALA A 212 15.81 7.86 -7.67
C ALA A 212 14.77 6.72 -7.71
N THR A 213 14.22 6.42 -8.89
CA THR A 213 13.30 5.30 -9.10
C THR A 213 13.95 3.98 -8.74
N ALA A 214 15.16 3.69 -9.25
CA ALA A 214 15.88 2.45 -8.94
C ALA A 214 16.11 2.29 -7.43
N ARG A 215 16.49 3.37 -6.72
CA ARG A 215 16.66 3.35 -5.26
C ARG A 215 15.37 3.04 -4.50
N ILE A 216 14.21 3.55 -4.98
CA ILE A 216 12.90 3.22 -4.36
C ILE A 216 12.54 1.77 -4.64
N GLU A 217 12.82 1.24 -5.84
CA GLU A 217 12.57 -0.15 -6.19
C GLU A 217 13.41 -1.12 -5.32
N GLU A 218 14.71 -0.84 -5.13
CA GLU A 218 15.57 -1.58 -4.21
C GLU A 218 15.04 -1.53 -2.77
N LEU A 219 14.68 -0.33 -2.31
CA LEU A 219 14.10 -0.13 -0.98
C LEU A 219 12.82 -0.95 -0.77
N MET A 220 11.94 -1.03 -1.77
CA MET A 220 10.73 -1.84 -1.68
C MET A 220 11.06 -3.32 -1.51
N GLN A 221 12.08 -3.85 -2.20
CA GLN A 221 12.53 -5.23 -2.06
C GLN A 221 13.11 -5.51 -0.66
N ASP A 222 13.89 -4.58 -0.12
CA ASP A 222 14.46 -4.71 1.24
C ASP A 222 13.35 -4.72 2.31
N LEU A 223 12.37 -3.83 2.16
CA LEU A 223 11.24 -3.70 3.10
C LEU A 223 10.27 -4.89 3.05
N LYS A 224 10.24 -5.65 1.96
CA LYS A 224 9.35 -6.80 1.78
C LYS A 224 9.52 -7.86 2.86
N THR A 225 10.71 -8.02 3.40
CA THR A 225 10.99 -8.99 4.47
C THR A 225 10.27 -8.68 5.78
N GLN A 226 9.88 -7.43 5.97
CA GLN A 226 9.26 -6.93 7.19
C GLN A 226 7.79 -6.52 6.98
N TYR A 227 7.46 -5.96 5.83
CA TYR A 227 6.17 -5.34 5.55
C TYR A 227 5.50 -5.94 4.31
N THR A 228 4.20 -6.15 4.39
CA THR A 228 3.37 -6.39 3.20
C THR A 228 3.25 -5.08 2.43
N GLN A 229 3.37 -5.12 1.11
CA GLN A 229 3.28 -3.91 0.29
C GLN A 229 2.22 -4.04 -0.80
N VAL A 230 1.42 -3.00 -0.98
CA VAL A 230 0.50 -2.86 -2.11
C VAL A 230 0.88 -1.62 -2.88
N ILE A 231 1.29 -1.77 -4.13
CA ILE A 231 1.71 -0.68 -4.99
C ILE A 231 0.70 -0.44 -6.11
N VAL A 232 0.33 0.81 -6.33
CA VAL A 232 -0.30 1.26 -7.57
C VAL A 232 0.78 1.82 -8.49
N THR A 233 0.83 1.37 -9.72
CA THR A 233 1.70 1.94 -10.74
C THR A 233 1.09 1.83 -12.14
N HIS A 234 1.36 2.81 -12.99
CA HIS A 234 1.09 2.75 -14.43
C HIS A 234 2.34 2.33 -15.23
N ASN A 235 3.49 2.17 -14.55
CA ASN A 235 4.73 1.70 -15.17
C ASN A 235 4.83 0.18 -15.07
N MET A 236 4.58 -0.49 -16.20
CA MET A 236 4.61 -1.96 -16.27
C MET A 236 5.97 -2.55 -16.00
N GLN A 237 7.05 -1.87 -16.42
CA GLN A 237 8.41 -2.33 -16.14
C GLN A 237 8.70 -2.29 -14.64
N GLN A 238 8.22 -1.27 -13.92
CA GLN A 238 8.32 -1.21 -12.47
C GLN A 238 7.56 -2.37 -11.82
N ALA A 239 6.27 -2.56 -12.16
CA ALA A 239 5.48 -3.66 -11.61
C ALA A 239 6.17 -5.02 -11.84
N SER A 240 6.65 -5.27 -13.08
CA SER A 240 7.36 -6.50 -13.43
C SER A 240 8.64 -6.76 -12.62
N ARG A 241 9.37 -5.68 -12.20
CA ARG A 241 10.60 -5.83 -11.43
C ARG A 241 10.37 -6.00 -9.93
N VAL A 242 9.35 -5.31 -9.38
CA VAL A 242 9.23 -5.20 -7.93
C VAL A 242 8.18 -6.10 -7.31
N SER A 243 7.11 -6.49 -8.03
CA SER A 243 6.00 -7.22 -7.43
C SER A 243 6.12 -8.74 -7.56
N ASP A 244 5.55 -9.42 -6.56
CA ASP A 244 5.37 -10.88 -6.55
C ASP A 244 4.05 -11.26 -7.24
N LEU A 245 3.02 -10.46 -6.99
CA LEU A 245 1.68 -10.61 -7.57
C LEU A 245 1.27 -9.32 -8.29
N THR A 246 0.49 -9.50 -9.35
CA THR A 246 -0.02 -8.38 -10.13
C THR A 246 -1.50 -8.55 -10.40
N ALA A 247 -2.29 -7.52 -10.08
CA ALA A 247 -3.71 -7.40 -10.37
C ALA A 247 -3.90 -6.36 -11.49
N PHE A 248 -4.47 -6.77 -12.61
CA PHE A 248 -4.82 -5.89 -13.71
C PHE A 248 -6.27 -5.42 -13.55
N LEU A 249 -6.44 -4.09 -13.43
CA LEU A 249 -7.74 -3.43 -13.33
C LEU A 249 -8.06 -2.67 -14.61
N TYR A 250 -9.31 -2.75 -15.04
CA TYR A 250 -9.84 -2.00 -16.18
C TYR A 250 -11.28 -1.57 -15.94
N LEU A 251 -11.57 -0.28 -16.12
CA LEU A 251 -12.91 0.32 -15.91
C LEU A 251 -13.58 -0.05 -14.58
N GLY A 252 -12.80 -0.15 -13.52
CA GLY A 252 -13.30 -0.48 -12.17
C GLY A 252 -13.44 -1.97 -11.89
N GLU A 253 -13.11 -2.84 -12.82
CA GLU A 253 -13.19 -4.29 -12.69
C GLU A 253 -11.79 -4.92 -12.53
N LEU A 254 -11.70 -6.03 -11.80
CA LEU A 254 -10.53 -6.89 -11.74
C LEU A 254 -10.58 -7.83 -12.94
N VAL A 255 -9.69 -7.63 -13.92
CA VAL A 255 -9.65 -8.43 -15.15
C VAL A 255 -8.86 -9.71 -14.96
N GLU A 256 -7.68 -9.60 -14.33
CA GLU A 256 -6.81 -10.75 -14.07
C GLU A 256 -5.95 -10.49 -12.82
N TYR A 257 -5.68 -11.55 -12.05
CA TYR A 257 -4.84 -11.51 -10.87
C TYR A 257 -4.02 -12.80 -10.77
N GLY A 258 -2.72 -12.66 -10.55
CA GLY A 258 -1.82 -13.82 -10.48
C GLY A 258 -0.40 -13.43 -10.12
N THR A 259 0.51 -14.42 -10.19
CA THR A 259 1.94 -14.13 -10.04
C THR A 259 2.37 -13.16 -11.13
N THR A 260 3.26 -12.24 -10.79
CA THR A 260 3.77 -11.23 -11.73
C THR A 260 4.35 -11.87 -12.99
N GLU A 261 5.09 -12.97 -12.83
CA GLU A 261 5.63 -13.73 -13.95
C GLU A 261 4.53 -14.21 -14.90
N LYS A 262 3.44 -14.83 -14.37
CA LYS A 262 2.31 -15.28 -15.19
C LYS A 262 1.66 -14.12 -15.92
N ILE A 263 1.36 -13.02 -15.22
CA ILE A 263 0.68 -11.87 -15.81
C ILE A 263 1.49 -11.24 -16.95
N PHE A 264 2.83 -11.13 -16.80
CA PHE A 264 3.68 -10.46 -17.80
C PHE A 264 4.17 -11.37 -18.93
N ILE A 265 4.26 -12.69 -18.71
CA ILE A 265 4.81 -13.63 -19.71
C ILE A 265 3.70 -14.40 -20.44
N ASN A 266 2.69 -14.86 -19.69
CA ASN A 266 1.63 -15.71 -20.24
C ASN A 266 0.27 -15.42 -19.58
N PRO A 267 -0.28 -14.21 -19.79
CA PRO A 267 -1.58 -13.85 -19.24
C PRO A 267 -2.69 -14.75 -19.79
N SER A 268 -3.69 -15.04 -18.95
CA SER A 268 -4.84 -15.88 -19.31
C SER A 268 -5.90 -15.11 -20.10
N LYS A 269 -5.91 -13.77 -19.95
CA LYS A 269 -6.89 -12.88 -20.60
C LYS A 269 -6.25 -12.12 -21.75
N LYS A 270 -6.91 -12.12 -22.91
CA LYS A 270 -6.48 -11.34 -24.08
C LYS A 270 -6.35 -9.85 -23.78
N GLN A 271 -7.25 -9.33 -22.96
CA GLN A 271 -7.25 -7.94 -22.54
C GLN A 271 -6.00 -7.56 -21.73
N THR A 272 -5.52 -8.46 -20.88
CA THR A 272 -4.25 -8.31 -20.15
C THR A 272 -3.06 -8.32 -21.11
N GLU A 273 -3.03 -9.26 -22.05
CA GLU A 273 -1.98 -9.35 -23.09
C GLU A 273 -1.90 -8.06 -23.92
N ASP A 274 -3.05 -7.56 -24.39
CA ASP A 274 -3.11 -6.34 -25.20
C ASP A 274 -2.63 -5.11 -24.39
N TYR A 275 -2.99 -5.03 -23.10
CA TYR A 275 -2.52 -3.96 -22.23
C TYR A 275 -1.00 -4.00 -22.02
N ILE A 276 -0.43 -5.15 -21.69
CA ILE A 276 1.01 -5.31 -21.41
C ILE A 276 1.85 -5.09 -22.68
N THR A 277 1.35 -5.51 -23.84
CA THR A 277 2.06 -5.34 -25.11
C THR A 277 1.87 -3.98 -25.76
N GLY A 278 1.14 -3.06 -25.12
CA GLY A 278 0.87 -1.71 -25.65
C GLY A 278 -0.10 -1.68 -26.85
N ARG A 279 -0.85 -2.76 -27.08
CA ARG A 279 -1.88 -2.87 -28.14
C ARG A 279 -3.26 -2.43 -27.66
N PHE A 280 -3.30 -1.86 -26.48
CA PHE A 280 -4.51 -1.44 -25.81
C PHE A 280 -4.90 -0.03 -26.30
N GLY A 281 -5.98 0.09 -27.10
CA GLY A 281 -6.44 1.35 -27.67
C GLY A 281 -7.70 1.15 -28.47
#